data_d2db58a1e764ae2ddf7e441feb345124
#
_entry.id   d2db58a1e764ae2ddf7e441feb345124
#
_cell.length_a   1.000
_cell.length_b   1.000
_cell.length_c   1.000
_cell.angle_alpha   90.00
_cell.angle_beta   90.00
_cell.angle_gamma   90.00
#
_symmetry.space_group_name_H-M   'P 1'
#
loop_
_entity.id
_entity.type
_entity.pdbx_description
1 polymer ?
#
loop_
_entity_poly.entity_id
_entity_poly.type
_entity_poly.pdbx_seq_one_letter_code
_entity_poly.pdbx_strand_id
1 'polypeptide(L)'
;MRTNRTIGLSDVQFSELYERVARSVSWDKKKGRPRRLSLRQALKVTLTYFKNNITQDVLAELHGVSQPVISDAIAVMEKAIVQALGEFDRSLEDVTEAAGNRVVVVDGSLHPCWSWADQPSLWSGKHQRTGHSHQYICDLNGVLLFISDPVLGSTHDAKAFKELNAEGVFTSQNMIADKGYIGCGVLTPVKNYRNKGLTTNDEELNTFVNKHRYVIERSIANFKTWRIMHTDYRRKTSTYATMFSAVKLLHFFRMSFL
;
A
#
# COMPACT_ATOMS: atom_id res chain seq x y z
N MET A 1 -5.62 -12.80 17.92
CA MET A 1 -6.93 -12.08 17.79
C MET A 1 -7.59 -12.43 16.46
N ARG A 2 -8.88 -12.82 16.45
CA ARG A 2 -9.55 -13.26 15.20
C ARG A 2 -9.97 -12.03 14.38
N THR A 3 -9.44 -11.89 13.15
CA THR A 3 -9.76 -10.80 12.23
C THR A 3 -11.11 -11.07 11.55
N ASN A 4 -11.99 -10.08 11.53
CA ASN A 4 -13.21 -10.13 10.73
C ASN A 4 -12.85 -10.04 9.24
N ARG A 5 -13.17 -11.10 8.47
CA ARG A 5 -12.79 -11.22 7.06
C ARG A 5 -13.45 -10.17 6.17
N THR A 6 -14.62 -9.65 6.57
CA THR A 6 -15.38 -8.67 5.77
C THR A 6 -14.76 -7.28 5.83
N ILE A 7 -14.28 -6.85 6.99
CA ILE A 7 -13.73 -5.50 7.21
C ILE A 7 -12.20 -5.46 7.38
N GLY A 8 -11.55 -6.62 7.49
CA GLY A 8 -10.08 -6.74 7.60
C GLY A 8 -9.48 -6.38 8.95
N LEU A 9 -10.30 -6.08 9.96
CA LEU A 9 -9.91 -5.73 11.33
C LEU A 9 -10.59 -6.68 12.33
N SER A 10 -10.00 -6.84 13.52
CA SER A 10 -10.67 -7.46 14.66
C SER A 10 -11.68 -6.49 15.30
N ASP A 11 -12.54 -6.99 16.19
CA ASP A 11 -13.54 -6.14 16.88
C ASP A 11 -12.85 -5.07 17.75
N VAL A 12 -11.74 -5.38 18.39
CA VAL A 12 -10.95 -4.42 19.17
C VAL A 12 -10.35 -3.35 18.28
N GLN A 13 -9.69 -3.74 17.18
CA GLN A 13 -9.15 -2.81 16.20
C GLN A 13 -10.22 -1.93 15.58
N PHE A 14 -11.39 -2.50 15.27
CA PHE A 14 -12.50 -1.72 14.73
C PHE A 14 -13.04 -0.71 15.77
N SER A 15 -13.16 -1.09 17.03
CA SER A 15 -13.64 -0.18 18.09
C SER A 15 -12.65 0.97 18.30
N GLU A 16 -11.36 0.69 18.37
CA GLU A 16 -10.34 1.72 18.49
C GLU A 16 -10.33 2.67 17.26
N LEU A 17 -10.39 2.12 16.05
CA LEU A 17 -10.51 2.93 14.84
C LEU A 17 -11.77 3.80 14.84
N TYR A 18 -12.90 3.26 15.28
CA TYR A 18 -14.16 4.00 15.35
C TYR A 18 -14.04 5.21 16.30
N GLU A 19 -13.46 5.02 17.49
CA GLU A 19 -13.26 6.11 18.45
C GLU A 19 -12.34 7.21 17.90
N ARG A 20 -11.27 6.83 17.20
CA ARG A 20 -10.36 7.78 16.54
C ARG A 20 -11.05 8.56 15.43
N VAL A 21 -11.78 7.89 14.55
CA VAL A 21 -12.54 8.50 13.46
C VAL A 21 -13.65 9.39 14.01
N ALA A 22 -14.35 9.00 15.07
CA ALA A 22 -15.40 9.81 15.69
C ALA A 22 -14.87 11.15 16.23
N ARG A 23 -13.63 11.19 16.70
CA ARG A 23 -12.95 12.44 17.13
C ARG A 23 -12.48 13.30 15.96
N SER A 24 -12.20 12.72 14.80
CA SER A 24 -11.61 13.41 13.64
C SER A 24 -12.65 13.96 12.67
N VAL A 25 -13.90 13.52 12.73
CA VAL A 25 -14.94 13.92 11.75
C VAL A 25 -16.25 14.33 12.41
N SER A 26 -16.80 15.47 11.98
CA SER A 26 -18.20 15.82 12.30
C SER A 26 -19.10 15.11 11.29
N TRP A 27 -19.65 13.96 11.69
CA TRP A 27 -20.47 13.14 10.79
C TRP A 27 -21.86 13.70 10.57
N ASP A 28 -22.49 14.23 11.60
CA ASP A 28 -23.84 14.75 11.51
C ASP A 28 -23.88 16.11 10.83
N LYS A 29 -24.77 16.25 9.84
CA LYS A 29 -24.98 17.53 9.15
C LYS A 29 -25.68 18.51 10.08
N LYS A 30 -25.07 19.69 10.30
CA LYS A 30 -25.70 20.78 11.08
C LYS A 30 -26.95 21.36 10.39
N LYS A 31 -27.07 21.25 9.06
CA LYS A 31 -28.21 21.71 8.25
C LYS A 31 -28.50 20.72 7.11
N GLY A 32 -29.76 20.62 6.69
CA GLY A 32 -30.23 19.79 5.60
C GLY A 32 -30.68 18.40 6.02
N ARG A 33 -30.89 17.49 5.04
CA ARG A 33 -31.39 16.13 5.28
C ARG A 33 -30.34 15.33 6.05
N PRO A 34 -30.72 14.62 7.14
CA PRO A 34 -29.81 13.73 7.88
C PRO A 34 -29.17 12.68 6.97
N ARG A 35 -27.97 12.23 7.35
CA ARG A 35 -27.29 11.13 6.65
C ARG A 35 -28.08 9.84 6.82
N ARG A 36 -28.15 9.04 5.76
CA ARG A 36 -28.84 7.74 5.77
C ARG A 36 -28.05 6.64 6.52
N LEU A 37 -26.72 6.79 6.59
CA LEU A 37 -25.84 5.88 7.31
C LEU A 37 -25.35 6.56 8.58
N SER A 38 -25.37 5.85 9.69
CA SER A 38 -24.63 6.26 10.89
C SER A 38 -23.11 6.27 10.62
N LEU A 39 -22.34 6.97 11.44
CA LEU A 39 -20.88 6.97 11.34
C LEU A 39 -20.31 5.53 11.36
N ARG A 40 -20.81 4.69 12.27
CA ARG A 40 -20.40 3.29 12.40
C ARG A 40 -20.71 2.47 11.14
N GLN A 41 -21.85 2.69 10.51
CA GLN A 41 -22.21 2.04 9.26
C GLN A 41 -21.33 2.53 8.10
N ALA A 42 -21.10 3.84 7.98
CA ALA A 42 -20.25 4.42 6.96
C ALA A 42 -18.80 3.89 7.05
N LEU A 43 -18.25 3.80 8.26
CA LEU A 43 -16.93 3.20 8.48
C LEU A 43 -16.91 1.72 8.07
N LYS A 44 -17.90 0.91 8.48
CA LYS A 44 -18.00 -0.50 8.07
C LYS A 44 -18.10 -0.65 6.55
N VAL A 45 -18.92 0.15 5.88
CA VAL A 45 -19.08 0.17 4.42
C VAL A 45 -17.73 0.44 3.74
N THR A 46 -17.00 1.45 4.21
CA THR A 46 -15.70 1.84 3.65
C THR A 46 -14.66 0.73 3.84
N LEU A 47 -14.56 0.15 5.02
CA LEU A 47 -13.67 -0.97 5.29
C LEU A 47 -14.02 -2.20 4.45
N THR A 48 -15.32 -2.50 4.28
CA THR A 48 -15.80 -3.59 3.42
C THR A 48 -15.43 -3.33 1.95
N TYR A 49 -15.56 -2.10 1.49
CA TYR A 49 -15.13 -1.67 0.17
C TYR A 49 -13.62 -1.88 -0.04
N PHE A 50 -12.79 -1.41 0.89
CA PHE A 50 -11.34 -1.57 0.80
C PHE A 50 -10.92 -3.04 0.86
N LYS A 51 -11.51 -3.80 1.78
CA LYS A 51 -11.13 -5.19 2.01
C LYS A 51 -11.49 -6.11 0.86
N ASN A 52 -12.64 -5.88 0.21
CA ASN A 52 -13.18 -6.82 -0.77
C ASN A 52 -13.26 -6.27 -2.20
N ASN A 53 -13.10 -4.97 -2.38
CA ASN A 53 -13.25 -4.26 -3.66
C ASN A 53 -14.55 -4.65 -4.41
N ILE A 54 -15.67 -4.72 -3.68
CA ILE A 54 -17.01 -4.92 -4.28
C ILE A 54 -17.54 -3.61 -4.83
N THR A 55 -18.52 -3.66 -5.74
CA THR A 55 -19.07 -2.44 -6.35
C THR A 55 -19.86 -1.63 -5.33
N GLN A 56 -19.92 -0.32 -5.55
CA GLN A 56 -20.71 0.57 -4.70
C GLN A 56 -22.22 0.31 -4.82
N ASP A 57 -22.67 -0.20 -5.97
CA ASP A 57 -24.07 -0.60 -6.18
C ASP A 57 -24.46 -1.78 -5.29
N VAL A 58 -23.61 -2.81 -5.22
CA VAL A 58 -23.84 -3.95 -4.30
C VAL A 58 -23.85 -3.49 -2.85
N LEU A 59 -22.94 -2.58 -2.45
CA LEU A 59 -22.96 -2.01 -1.10
C LEU A 59 -24.25 -1.19 -0.85
N ALA A 60 -24.72 -0.47 -1.85
CA ALA A 60 -25.97 0.30 -1.75
C ALA A 60 -27.17 -0.60 -1.52
N GLU A 61 -27.28 -1.68 -2.28
CA GLU A 61 -28.33 -2.69 -2.12
C GLU A 61 -28.28 -3.35 -0.73
N LEU A 62 -27.10 -3.79 -0.29
CA LEU A 62 -26.92 -4.42 1.05
C LEU A 62 -27.28 -3.50 2.22
N HIS A 63 -27.16 -2.19 2.05
CA HIS A 63 -27.45 -1.21 3.10
C HIS A 63 -28.79 -0.46 2.92
N GLY A 64 -29.58 -0.78 1.89
CA GLY A 64 -30.86 -0.15 1.61
C GLY A 64 -30.76 1.36 1.32
N VAL A 65 -29.69 1.79 0.65
CA VAL A 65 -29.41 3.18 0.27
C VAL A 65 -29.09 3.28 -1.22
N SER A 66 -28.99 4.49 -1.77
CA SER A 66 -28.56 4.68 -3.15
C SER A 66 -27.01 4.67 -3.26
N GLN A 67 -26.50 4.31 -4.45
CA GLN A 67 -25.06 4.31 -4.74
C GLN A 67 -24.36 5.66 -4.43
N PRO A 68 -24.93 6.84 -4.73
CA PRO A 68 -24.33 8.12 -4.33
C PRO A 68 -24.12 8.27 -2.82
N VAL A 69 -25.02 7.71 -1.99
CA VAL A 69 -24.86 7.73 -0.53
C VAL A 69 -23.64 6.91 -0.10
N ILE A 70 -23.40 5.77 -0.75
CA ILE A 70 -22.20 4.95 -0.51
C ILE A 70 -20.94 5.70 -0.97
N SER A 71 -20.98 6.31 -2.17
CA SER A 71 -19.86 7.07 -2.73
C SER A 71 -19.44 8.23 -1.82
N ASP A 72 -20.42 9.00 -1.34
CA ASP A 72 -20.19 10.11 -0.40
C ASP A 72 -19.63 9.61 0.93
N ALA A 73 -20.20 8.51 1.45
CA ALA A 73 -19.73 7.92 2.71
C ALA A 73 -18.25 7.48 2.61
N ILE A 74 -17.88 6.80 1.53
CA ILE A 74 -16.49 6.37 1.28
C ILE A 74 -15.58 7.59 1.18
N ALA A 75 -15.95 8.61 0.40
CA ALA A 75 -15.12 9.80 0.20
C ALA A 75 -14.86 10.58 1.51
N VAL A 76 -15.85 10.65 2.40
CA VAL A 76 -15.68 11.29 3.71
C VAL A 76 -14.84 10.42 4.64
N MET A 77 -15.10 9.10 4.66
CA MET A 77 -14.38 8.17 5.55
C MET A 77 -12.90 8.00 5.16
N GLU A 78 -12.56 8.05 3.87
CA GLU A 78 -11.17 8.05 3.43
C GLU A 78 -10.37 9.17 4.10
N LYS A 79 -10.89 10.38 4.05
CA LYS A 79 -10.24 11.56 4.68
C LYS A 79 -10.21 11.45 6.20
N ALA A 80 -11.30 10.98 6.80
CA ALA A 80 -11.39 10.81 8.23
C ALA A 80 -10.40 9.75 8.76
N ILE A 81 -10.23 8.64 8.03
CA ILE A 81 -9.24 7.60 8.35
C ILE A 81 -7.82 8.16 8.26
N VAL A 82 -7.50 8.89 7.18
CA VAL A 82 -6.18 9.53 7.04
C VAL A 82 -5.89 10.47 8.20
N GLN A 83 -6.85 11.31 8.58
CA GLN A 83 -6.70 12.22 9.71
C GLN A 83 -6.58 11.48 11.05
N ALA A 84 -7.39 10.44 11.27
CA ALA A 84 -7.43 9.69 12.52
C ALA A 84 -6.20 8.81 12.75
N LEU A 85 -5.51 8.41 11.68
CA LEU A 85 -4.38 7.48 11.71
C LEU A 85 -3.07 8.12 11.23
N GLY A 86 -2.99 9.45 11.11
CA GLY A 86 -1.79 10.13 10.62
C GLY A 86 -0.51 9.79 11.39
N GLU A 87 -0.61 9.47 12.67
CA GLU A 87 0.52 9.03 13.50
C GLU A 87 1.17 7.71 13.07
N PHE A 88 0.46 6.90 12.26
CA PHE A 88 0.98 5.66 11.68
C PHE A 88 1.65 5.87 10.33
N ASP A 89 1.64 7.09 9.79
CA ASP A 89 2.42 7.40 8.60
C ASP A 89 3.92 7.42 8.97
N ARG A 90 4.72 6.85 8.12
CA ARG A 90 6.17 6.74 8.33
C ARG A 90 6.89 7.38 7.17
N SER A 91 7.76 8.32 7.50
CA SER A 91 8.71 8.87 6.55
C SER A 91 9.84 7.86 6.26
N LEU A 92 10.65 8.16 5.27
CA LEU A 92 11.82 7.34 4.97
C LEU A 92 12.86 7.43 6.09
N GLU A 93 12.96 8.59 6.71
CA GLU A 93 13.82 8.88 7.87
C GLU A 93 13.41 8.03 9.08
N ASP A 94 12.10 7.96 9.40
CA ASP A 94 11.57 7.12 10.48
C ASP A 94 11.93 5.64 10.29
N VAL A 95 11.86 5.18 9.03
CA VAL A 95 12.21 3.79 8.69
C VAL A 95 13.70 3.55 8.84
N THR A 96 14.53 4.51 8.47
CA THR A 96 15.98 4.41 8.61
C THR A 96 16.39 4.37 10.06
N GLU A 97 15.83 5.24 10.86
CA GLU A 97 16.06 5.27 12.32
C GLU A 97 15.61 3.95 12.95
N ALA A 98 14.41 3.48 12.64
CA ALA A 98 13.87 2.22 13.13
C ALA A 98 14.66 1.00 12.64
N ALA A 99 15.19 1.02 11.42
CA ALA A 99 16.03 -0.04 10.89
C ALA A 99 17.42 -0.04 11.53
N GLY A 100 17.96 1.14 11.87
CA GLY A 100 19.32 1.28 12.38
C GLY A 100 20.34 0.64 11.41
N ASN A 101 21.20 -0.23 11.91
CA ASN A 101 22.18 -0.98 11.11
C ASN A 101 21.63 -2.30 10.53
N ARG A 102 20.32 -2.55 10.64
CA ARG A 102 19.71 -3.79 10.12
C ARG A 102 19.52 -3.71 8.61
N VAL A 103 19.68 -4.86 7.96
CA VAL A 103 19.42 -5.00 6.53
C VAL A 103 17.92 -5.02 6.29
N VAL A 104 17.47 -4.25 5.29
CA VAL A 104 16.10 -4.21 4.80
C VAL A 104 16.01 -4.66 3.34
N VAL A 105 14.82 -4.99 2.88
CA VAL A 105 14.58 -5.44 1.50
C VAL A 105 13.62 -4.47 0.84
N VAL A 106 13.92 -4.06 -0.41
CA VAL A 106 13.03 -3.24 -1.24
C VAL A 106 12.54 -4.00 -2.46
N ASP A 107 11.28 -3.77 -2.82
CA ASP A 107 10.71 -4.21 -4.11
C ASP A 107 9.58 -3.27 -4.54
N GLY A 108 9.35 -3.20 -5.86
CA GLY A 108 8.27 -2.44 -6.47
C GLY A 108 7.03 -3.29 -6.70
N SER A 109 5.85 -2.71 -6.56
CA SER A 109 4.62 -3.40 -6.92
C SER A 109 3.59 -2.48 -7.55
N LEU A 110 2.98 -2.97 -8.65
CA LEU A 110 1.87 -2.28 -9.31
C LEU A 110 0.54 -2.57 -8.60
N HIS A 111 -0.22 -1.51 -8.37
CA HIS A 111 -1.63 -1.57 -7.99
C HIS A 111 -2.47 -1.26 -9.22
N PRO A 112 -3.22 -2.24 -9.72
CA PRO A 112 -3.93 -2.06 -10.98
C PRO A 112 -5.10 -1.08 -10.83
N CYS A 113 -5.39 -0.37 -11.91
CA CYS A 113 -6.60 0.42 -12.06
C CYS A 113 -7.21 0.19 -13.45
N TRP A 114 -8.46 0.55 -13.62
CA TRP A 114 -9.08 0.53 -14.92
C TRP A 114 -8.28 1.37 -15.91
N SER A 115 -8.27 0.93 -17.16
CA SER A 115 -7.64 1.67 -18.25
C SER A 115 -8.46 2.93 -18.56
N TRP A 116 -7.82 4.09 -18.39
CA TRP A 116 -8.37 5.38 -18.77
C TRP A 116 -7.64 5.87 -20.02
N ALA A 117 -8.38 6.09 -21.08
CA ALA A 117 -7.82 6.48 -22.40
C ALA A 117 -7.02 7.79 -22.35
N ASP A 118 -7.35 8.67 -21.42
CA ASP A 118 -6.71 9.96 -21.18
C ASP A 118 -5.47 9.89 -20.27
N GLN A 119 -5.07 8.70 -19.82
CA GLN A 119 -3.97 8.52 -18.88
C GLN A 119 -2.98 7.42 -19.31
N PRO A 120 -2.33 7.55 -20.49
CA PRO A 120 -1.41 6.55 -21.02
C PRO A 120 -0.18 6.32 -20.13
N SER A 121 0.22 7.30 -19.31
CA SER A 121 1.33 7.22 -18.36
C SER A 121 1.10 6.21 -17.22
N LEU A 122 -0.13 5.79 -16.99
CA LEU A 122 -0.44 4.74 -16.03
C LEU A 122 -0.18 3.32 -16.57
N TRP A 123 0.07 3.16 -17.88
CA TRP A 123 0.36 1.85 -18.46
C TRP A 123 1.75 1.35 -18.10
N SER A 124 1.80 0.20 -17.44
CA SER A 124 3.05 -0.50 -17.13
C SER A 124 3.38 -1.54 -18.19
N GLY A 125 4.43 -1.31 -18.95
CA GLY A 125 4.94 -2.28 -19.94
C GLY A 125 5.44 -3.58 -19.28
N LYS A 126 5.97 -3.53 -18.05
CA LYS A 126 6.40 -4.70 -17.26
C LYS A 126 5.22 -5.60 -16.88
N HIS A 127 4.12 -5.01 -16.44
CA HIS A 127 2.96 -5.74 -15.93
C HIS A 127 1.84 -5.91 -16.95
N GLN A 128 1.95 -5.30 -18.14
CA GLN A 128 0.93 -5.30 -19.20
C GLN A 128 -0.44 -4.84 -18.66
N ARG A 129 -0.44 -3.85 -17.76
CA ARG A 129 -1.64 -3.33 -17.07
C ARG A 129 -1.48 -1.85 -16.74
N THR A 130 -2.61 -1.18 -16.64
CA THR A 130 -2.71 0.18 -16.12
C THR A 130 -2.72 0.17 -14.60
N GLY A 131 -2.00 1.08 -13.96
CA GLY A 131 -1.96 1.15 -12.50
C GLY A 131 -0.98 2.19 -11.96
N HIS A 132 -0.87 2.22 -10.64
CA HIS A 132 0.12 2.99 -9.90
C HIS A 132 1.16 2.06 -9.29
N SER A 133 2.43 2.42 -9.39
CA SER A 133 3.53 1.68 -8.78
C SER A 133 3.91 2.29 -7.42
N HIS A 134 4.34 1.43 -6.50
CA HIS A 134 4.81 1.80 -5.18
C HIS A 134 6.07 1.03 -4.83
N GLN A 135 6.96 1.64 -4.07
CA GLN A 135 8.11 0.99 -3.46
C GLN A 135 7.73 0.50 -2.06
N TYR A 136 8.10 -0.72 -1.73
CA TYR A 136 7.88 -1.36 -0.45
C TYR A 136 9.20 -1.65 0.22
N ILE A 137 9.30 -1.39 1.52
CA ILE A 137 10.49 -1.73 2.32
C ILE A 137 10.03 -2.58 3.50
N CYS A 138 10.65 -3.73 3.70
CA CYS A 138 10.44 -4.58 4.88
C CYS A 138 11.75 -4.98 5.53
N ASP A 139 11.70 -5.43 6.79
CA ASP A 139 12.82 -6.10 7.43
C ASP A 139 12.96 -7.56 6.96
N LEU A 140 14.01 -8.24 7.40
CA LEU A 140 14.26 -9.65 7.06
C LEU A 140 13.25 -10.64 7.68
N ASN A 141 12.43 -10.21 8.64
CA ASN A 141 11.34 -10.99 9.20
C ASN A 141 10.03 -10.84 8.42
N GLY A 142 9.99 -9.91 7.46
CA GLY A 142 8.81 -9.60 6.65
C GLY A 142 7.86 -8.60 7.30
N VAL A 143 8.32 -7.86 8.30
CA VAL A 143 7.57 -6.74 8.83
C VAL A 143 7.69 -5.57 7.86
N LEU A 144 6.55 -5.16 7.30
CA LEU A 144 6.49 -4.02 6.39
C LEU A 144 6.78 -2.74 7.18
N LEU A 145 7.82 -2.02 6.75
CA LEU A 145 8.28 -0.79 7.40
C LEU A 145 7.79 0.46 6.69
N PHE A 146 7.74 0.42 5.35
CA PHE A 146 7.42 1.58 4.52
C PHE A 146 6.69 1.18 3.24
N ILE A 147 5.83 2.07 2.76
CA ILE A 147 5.25 2.04 1.41
C ILE A 147 5.29 3.47 0.87
N SER A 148 5.91 3.66 -0.30
CA SER A 148 6.02 4.97 -0.94
C SER A 148 4.67 5.51 -1.40
N ASP A 149 4.62 6.81 -1.64
CA ASP A 149 3.52 7.41 -2.39
C ASP A 149 3.42 6.83 -3.81
N PRO A 150 2.25 6.96 -4.46
CA PRO A 150 2.03 6.43 -5.79
C PRO A 150 2.89 7.15 -6.84
N VAL A 151 3.55 6.37 -7.70
CA VAL A 151 4.14 6.85 -8.94
C VAL A 151 3.39 6.25 -10.14
N LEU A 152 3.59 6.83 -11.33
CA LEU A 152 2.94 6.35 -12.55
C LEU A 152 3.38 4.92 -12.88
N GLY A 153 2.46 4.08 -13.35
CA GLY A 153 2.74 2.69 -13.69
C GLY A 153 3.78 2.50 -14.80
N SER A 154 3.99 3.53 -15.63
CA SER A 154 5.08 3.56 -16.63
C SER A 154 6.47 3.79 -16.01
N THR A 155 6.57 4.20 -14.76
CA THR A 155 7.85 4.47 -14.09
C THR A 155 8.53 3.15 -13.74
N HIS A 156 9.79 2.99 -14.18
CA HIS A 156 10.60 1.83 -13.79
C HIS A 156 10.97 1.86 -12.31
N ASP A 157 11.00 0.68 -11.68
CA ASP A 157 11.30 0.52 -10.25
C ASP A 157 12.61 1.22 -9.84
N ALA A 158 13.68 1.06 -10.64
CA ALA A 158 14.97 1.72 -10.40
C ALA A 158 14.88 3.26 -10.41
N LYS A 159 14.04 3.84 -11.29
CA LYS A 159 13.85 5.29 -11.34
C LYS A 159 13.06 5.74 -10.11
N ALA A 160 11.95 5.08 -9.80
CA ALA A 160 11.13 5.37 -8.63
C ALA A 160 11.94 5.29 -7.33
N PHE A 161 12.80 4.27 -7.22
CA PHE A 161 13.66 4.12 -6.06
C PHE A 161 14.76 5.20 -5.97
N LYS A 162 15.38 5.59 -7.09
CA LYS A 162 16.38 6.67 -7.08
C LYS A 162 15.79 8.00 -6.65
N GLU A 163 14.55 8.28 -7.06
CA GLU A 163 13.83 9.48 -6.62
C GLU A 163 13.50 9.41 -5.12
N LEU A 164 13.06 8.25 -4.64
CA LEU A 164 12.78 7.99 -3.23
C LEU A 164 14.04 8.09 -2.35
N ASN A 165 15.16 7.50 -2.81
CA ASN A 165 16.43 7.45 -2.09
C ASN A 165 17.43 8.53 -2.57
N ALA A 166 16.93 9.72 -2.95
CA ALA A 166 17.76 10.79 -3.50
C ALA A 166 18.87 11.24 -2.54
N GLU A 167 18.65 11.18 -1.25
CA GLU A 167 19.60 11.51 -0.20
C GLU A 167 20.60 10.38 0.10
N GLY A 168 20.48 9.22 -0.57
CA GLY A 168 21.41 8.10 -0.41
C GLY A 168 21.38 7.40 0.94
N VAL A 169 20.24 7.46 1.62
CA VAL A 169 20.03 6.89 2.96
C VAL A 169 20.22 5.36 2.96
N PHE A 170 19.74 4.68 1.91
CA PHE A 170 19.90 3.24 1.73
C PHE A 170 21.05 2.94 0.77
N THR A 171 21.91 2.01 1.17
CA THR A 171 23.13 1.62 0.45
C THR A 171 23.23 0.10 0.31
N SER A 172 24.26 -0.39 -0.39
CA SER A 172 24.56 -1.81 -0.49
C SER A 172 24.90 -2.48 0.86
N GLN A 173 25.14 -1.71 1.91
CA GLN A 173 25.44 -2.23 3.24
C GLN A 173 24.16 -2.56 4.03
N ASN A 174 23.05 -1.87 3.75
CA ASN A 174 21.83 -1.98 4.54
C ASN A 174 20.55 -2.30 3.75
N MET A 175 20.64 -2.42 2.41
CA MET A 175 19.46 -2.72 1.59
C MET A 175 19.72 -3.74 0.48
N ILE A 176 18.82 -4.71 0.39
CA ILE A 176 18.78 -5.75 -0.66
C ILE A 176 17.64 -5.44 -1.62
N ALA A 177 17.91 -5.63 -2.92
CA ALA A 177 16.92 -5.46 -3.99
C ALA A 177 17.09 -6.52 -5.10
N ASP A 178 16.14 -6.54 -6.03
CA ASP A 178 16.23 -7.42 -7.20
C ASP A 178 17.15 -6.84 -8.30
N LYS A 179 17.31 -7.61 -9.40
CA LYS A 179 18.13 -7.19 -10.56
C LYS A 179 17.61 -5.91 -11.24
N GLY A 180 16.36 -5.54 -11.02
CA GLY A 180 15.76 -4.31 -11.55
C GLY A 180 16.35 -3.04 -10.93
N TYR A 181 17.02 -3.16 -9.78
CA TYR A 181 17.63 -2.06 -9.03
C TYR A 181 19.16 -1.94 -9.26
N ILE A 182 19.72 -2.62 -10.25
CA ILE A 182 21.15 -2.49 -10.57
C ILE A 182 21.48 -1.03 -10.89
N GLY A 183 22.53 -0.52 -10.25
CA GLY A 183 22.93 0.89 -10.39
C GLY A 183 22.15 1.87 -9.49
N CYS A 184 21.41 1.36 -8.50
CA CYS A 184 20.74 2.16 -7.48
C CYS A 184 21.52 2.29 -6.16
N GLY A 185 22.77 1.76 -6.09
CA GLY A 185 23.59 1.84 -4.87
C GLY A 185 23.21 0.84 -3.78
N VAL A 186 22.32 -0.11 -4.05
CA VAL A 186 21.86 -1.16 -3.12
C VAL A 186 22.40 -2.53 -3.53
N LEU A 187 22.37 -3.50 -2.62
CA LEU A 187 22.86 -4.85 -2.88
C LEU A 187 21.87 -5.60 -3.80
N THR A 188 22.36 -5.96 -4.99
CA THR A 188 21.59 -6.68 -6.00
C THR A 188 22.29 -7.94 -6.46
N PRO A 189 21.57 -8.94 -7.00
CA PRO A 189 22.21 -10.11 -7.59
C PRO A 189 23.10 -9.73 -8.78
N VAL A 190 24.25 -10.37 -8.87
CA VAL A 190 25.17 -10.22 -10.00
C VAL A 190 24.57 -10.88 -11.25
N LYS A 191 24.59 -10.16 -12.37
CA LYS A 191 24.15 -10.71 -13.66
C LYS A 191 25.20 -11.64 -14.24
N ASN A 192 24.77 -12.83 -14.68
CA ASN A 192 25.60 -13.69 -15.51
C ASN A 192 25.63 -13.14 -16.93
N TYR A 193 26.76 -12.62 -17.35
CA TYR A 193 26.99 -12.21 -18.73
C TYR A 193 27.57 -13.38 -19.53
N ARG A 194 27.03 -13.64 -20.73
CA ARG A 194 27.35 -14.79 -21.61
C ARG A 194 28.85 -15.10 -21.76
N ASN A 195 29.73 -14.13 -21.54
CA ASN A 195 31.18 -14.26 -21.80
C ASN A 195 32.05 -14.29 -20.54
N LYS A 196 31.44 -14.21 -19.31
CA LYS A 196 32.26 -14.13 -18.08
C LYS A 196 31.99 -15.25 -17.06
N GLY A 197 30.79 -15.85 -17.10
CA GLY A 197 30.35 -16.73 -16.02
C GLY A 197 30.17 -15.98 -14.68
N LEU A 198 29.72 -16.69 -13.67
CA LEU A 198 29.70 -16.21 -12.28
C LEU A 198 30.88 -16.82 -11.55
N THR A 199 31.50 -16.06 -10.66
CA THR A 199 32.44 -16.61 -9.68
C THR A 199 31.68 -17.30 -8.55
N THR A 200 32.36 -18.14 -7.78
CA THR A 200 31.77 -18.78 -6.58
C THR A 200 31.19 -17.72 -5.61
N ASN A 201 31.88 -16.60 -5.42
CA ASN A 201 31.42 -15.50 -4.59
C ASN A 201 30.13 -14.85 -5.15
N ASP A 202 30.02 -14.73 -6.49
CA ASP A 202 28.80 -14.20 -7.14
C ASP A 202 27.61 -15.15 -6.92
N GLU A 203 27.84 -16.45 -6.99
CA GLU A 203 26.81 -17.48 -6.74
C GLU A 203 26.34 -17.48 -5.30
N GLU A 204 27.24 -17.37 -4.34
CA GLU A 204 26.93 -17.25 -2.92
C GLU A 204 26.14 -15.98 -2.64
N LEU A 205 26.57 -14.84 -3.19
CA LEU A 205 25.85 -13.56 -3.09
C LEU A 205 24.45 -13.67 -3.68
N ASN A 206 24.32 -14.23 -4.87
CA ASN A 206 23.02 -14.41 -5.53
C ASN A 206 22.10 -15.31 -4.70
N THR A 207 22.65 -16.36 -4.10
CA THR A 207 21.90 -17.25 -3.20
C THR A 207 21.40 -16.50 -1.97
N PHE A 208 22.30 -15.73 -1.33
CA PHE A 208 21.95 -14.89 -0.18
C PHE A 208 20.84 -13.89 -0.52
N VAL A 209 21.00 -13.11 -1.58
CA VAL A 209 20.01 -12.11 -2.00
C VAL A 209 18.67 -12.76 -2.32
N ASN A 210 18.66 -13.84 -3.10
CA ASN A 210 17.43 -14.54 -3.47
C ASN A 210 16.70 -15.14 -2.25
N LYS A 211 17.45 -15.70 -1.29
CA LYS A 211 16.87 -16.24 -0.06
C LYS A 211 16.16 -15.18 0.77
N HIS A 212 16.70 -13.97 0.84
CA HIS A 212 16.12 -12.90 1.65
C HIS A 212 15.05 -12.10 0.90
N ARG A 213 15.15 -11.99 -0.41
CA ARG A 213 14.21 -11.22 -1.22
C ARG A 213 12.78 -11.75 -1.20
N TYR A 214 12.59 -13.09 -1.10
CA TYR A 214 11.22 -13.64 -1.09
C TYR A 214 10.35 -13.12 0.06
N VAL A 215 10.99 -12.60 1.11
CA VAL A 215 10.31 -12.07 2.29
C VAL A 215 9.46 -10.84 1.93
N ILE A 216 9.96 -9.95 1.06
CA ILE A 216 9.21 -8.75 0.62
C ILE A 216 7.98 -9.12 -0.20
N GLU A 217 8.05 -10.16 -1.04
CA GLU A 217 6.91 -10.63 -1.84
C GLU A 217 5.75 -11.06 -0.93
N ARG A 218 6.05 -11.74 0.17
CA ARG A 218 5.06 -12.13 1.19
C ARG A 218 4.49 -10.91 1.92
N SER A 219 5.32 -9.91 2.22
CA SER A 219 4.89 -8.68 2.86
C SER A 219 3.95 -7.87 1.96
N ILE A 220 4.29 -7.74 0.68
CA ILE A 220 3.44 -7.13 -0.35
C ILE A 220 2.12 -7.91 -0.49
N ALA A 221 2.18 -9.25 -0.53
CA ALA A 221 0.98 -10.08 -0.61
C ALA A 221 0.08 -9.89 0.62
N ASN A 222 0.65 -9.73 1.83
CA ASN A 222 -0.11 -9.41 3.04
C ASN A 222 -0.81 -8.04 2.92
N PHE A 223 -0.11 -6.99 2.46
CA PHE A 223 -0.72 -5.70 2.19
C PHE A 223 -1.86 -5.82 1.15
N LYS A 224 -1.64 -6.54 0.07
CA LYS A 224 -2.63 -6.78 -1.00
C LYS A 224 -3.82 -7.66 -0.57
N THR A 225 -3.84 -8.16 0.66
CA THR A 225 -5.08 -8.73 1.23
C THR A 225 -6.19 -7.69 1.39
N TRP A 226 -5.87 -6.40 1.37
CA TRP A 226 -6.81 -5.34 1.04
C TRP A 226 -7.04 -5.40 -0.47
N ARG A 227 -8.13 -6.06 -0.89
CA ARG A 227 -8.34 -6.42 -2.31
C ARG A 227 -8.42 -5.23 -3.25
N ILE A 228 -8.74 -4.04 -2.73
CA ILE A 228 -8.67 -2.80 -3.50
C ILE A 228 -7.26 -2.47 -4.00
N MET A 229 -6.21 -3.02 -3.35
CA MET A 229 -4.80 -2.92 -3.75
C MET A 229 -4.36 -4.03 -4.71
N HIS A 230 -5.16 -5.07 -4.86
CA HIS A 230 -4.82 -6.24 -5.67
C HIS A 230 -5.60 -6.30 -6.99
N THR A 231 -6.84 -5.84 -6.98
CA THR A 231 -7.76 -5.84 -8.13
C THR A 231 -7.95 -4.41 -8.66
N ASP A 232 -8.50 -4.26 -9.85
CA ASP A 232 -8.62 -2.97 -10.51
C ASP A 232 -9.35 -1.93 -9.66
N TYR A 233 -8.68 -0.81 -9.40
CA TYR A 233 -9.30 0.37 -8.82
C TYR A 233 -10.21 1.02 -9.86
N ARG A 234 -11.50 1.18 -9.53
CA ARG A 234 -12.56 1.53 -10.50
C ARG A 234 -13.05 2.97 -10.39
N ARG A 235 -12.61 3.71 -9.37
CA ARG A 235 -12.97 5.14 -9.21
C ARG A 235 -12.01 6.01 -10.01
N LYS A 236 -12.34 7.32 -10.10
CA LYS A 236 -11.49 8.31 -10.77
C LYS A 236 -10.06 8.29 -10.20
N THR A 237 -9.06 8.37 -11.07
CA THR A 237 -7.64 8.37 -10.68
C THR A 237 -7.28 9.47 -9.69
N SER A 238 -7.95 10.64 -9.78
CA SER A 238 -7.78 11.73 -8.81
C SER A 238 -8.14 11.38 -7.36
N THR A 239 -8.88 10.30 -7.13
CA THR A 239 -9.23 9.83 -5.77
C THR A 239 -8.31 8.73 -5.28
N TYR A 240 -7.39 8.24 -6.12
CA TYR A 240 -6.52 7.11 -5.79
C TYR A 240 -5.60 7.40 -4.62
N ALA A 241 -4.91 8.54 -4.62
CA ALA A 241 -3.93 8.88 -3.57
C ALA A 241 -4.57 8.90 -2.17
N THR A 242 -5.76 9.50 -2.02
CA THR A 242 -6.45 9.55 -0.71
C THR A 242 -6.89 8.15 -0.26
N MET A 243 -7.44 7.34 -1.17
CA MET A 243 -7.82 5.97 -0.89
C MET A 243 -6.60 5.14 -0.49
N PHE A 244 -5.49 5.26 -1.24
CA PHE A 244 -4.25 4.56 -0.96
C PHE A 244 -3.70 4.93 0.42
N SER A 245 -3.62 6.22 0.76
CA SER A 245 -3.16 6.68 2.08
C SER A 245 -4.02 6.09 3.19
N ALA A 246 -5.35 6.07 3.04
CA ALA A 246 -6.24 5.47 4.01
C ALA A 246 -5.96 3.97 4.21
N VAL A 247 -5.77 3.21 3.13
CA VAL A 247 -5.46 1.77 3.21
C VAL A 247 -4.06 1.51 3.77
N LYS A 248 -3.06 2.33 3.40
CA LYS A 248 -1.70 2.28 3.95
C LYS A 248 -1.72 2.43 5.46
N LEU A 249 -2.37 3.48 5.95
CA LEU A 249 -2.47 3.77 7.38
C LEU A 249 -3.27 2.70 8.15
N LEU A 250 -4.36 2.18 7.56
CA LEU A 250 -5.10 1.05 8.13
C LEU A 250 -4.24 -0.21 8.25
N HIS A 251 -3.36 -0.45 7.30
CA HIS A 251 -2.44 -1.57 7.38
C HIS A 251 -1.45 -1.41 8.53
N PHE A 252 -0.79 -0.27 8.65
CA PHE A 252 0.15 0.00 9.75
C PHE A 252 -0.55 0.03 11.11
N PHE A 253 -1.71 0.65 11.21
CA PHE A 253 -2.57 0.58 12.40
C PHE A 253 -2.88 -0.86 12.79
N ARG A 254 -3.28 -1.72 11.84
CA ARG A 254 -3.54 -3.14 12.11
C ARG A 254 -2.29 -3.85 12.64
N MET A 255 -1.11 -3.52 12.10
CA MET A 255 0.17 -4.12 12.51
C MET A 255 0.61 -3.70 13.90
N SER A 256 0.19 -2.53 14.41
CA SER A 256 0.54 -2.05 15.76
C SER A 256 -0.10 -2.88 16.90
N PHE A 257 -0.97 -3.81 16.57
CA PHE A 257 -1.61 -4.73 17.53
C PHE A 257 -0.96 -6.13 17.54
N LEU A 258 0.08 -6.35 16.75
CA LEU A 258 0.81 -7.62 16.68
C LEU A 258 2.06 -7.59 17.55
#